data_ffc159eb2c33f6e50fb9626c2620fb27
#
_entry.id   ffc159eb2c33f6e50fb9626c2620fb27
#
_cell.length_a   1.000
_cell.length_b   1.000
_cell.length_c   1.000
_cell.angle_alpha   90.00
_cell.angle_beta   90.00
_cell.angle_gamma   90.00
#
_symmetry.space_group_name_H-M   'P 1'
#
loop_
_entity.id
_entity.type
_entity.pdbx_description
1 polymer ?
#
loop_
_entity_poly.entity_id
_entity_poly.type
_entity_poly.pdbx_seq_one_letter_code
_entity_poly.pdbx_strand_id
1 'polypeptide(L)'
;MKPTLVLLAAGMGSRYGGLKQLDGLGPNGETIMDYSIYDAIQAGFGKIVFIIRKDFEDDFREKILKKYQGQVPLELCFQSLDALPEGFTCPEGRVKPWGTNHAVLMAKDVVKEPFCVINCDDFYNRDCFMVIGKFLSELPEGSKNKYAMVGFRVGNTLSENGTVARGICSTNNEGNLTTVVERTEIMRIDGKVSYKDEEGQWVAVEDNTPVSMNVWGFTPDYFEYSEEYFKEFLAKPENMTNLKAEFFIPLMVNKLINDGTATVKVLDTTSKWFGVTYAADRQGTVDRIQKLVDDGVYPEKLF
;
A
#
# COMPACT_ATOMS: atom_id res chain seq x y z
N MET A 1 -12.08 -13.42 12.74
CA MET A 1 -10.87 -14.11 12.19
C MET A 1 -9.72 -13.13 12.23
N LYS A 2 -8.46 -13.57 12.48
CA LYS A 2 -7.32 -12.64 12.44
C LYS A 2 -6.97 -12.33 10.98
N PRO A 3 -6.89 -11.07 10.56
CA PRO A 3 -6.54 -10.71 9.19
C PRO A 3 -5.06 -10.93 8.90
N THR A 4 -4.72 -10.99 7.60
CA THR A 4 -3.33 -11.01 7.11
C THR A 4 -2.91 -9.63 6.64
N LEU A 5 -1.67 -9.22 6.94
CA LEU A 5 -1.02 -8.07 6.32
C LEU A 5 -0.20 -8.52 5.11
N VAL A 6 -0.43 -7.88 3.96
CA VAL A 6 0.33 -8.10 2.73
C VAL A 6 1.16 -6.86 2.42
N LEU A 7 2.47 -6.98 2.42
CA LEU A 7 3.41 -5.88 2.14
C LEU A 7 3.91 -5.96 0.70
N LEU A 8 3.72 -4.89 -0.04
CA LEU A 8 4.23 -4.73 -1.39
C LEU A 8 5.70 -4.29 -1.35
N ALA A 9 6.61 -5.23 -1.55
CA ALA A 9 8.05 -5.03 -1.44
C ALA A 9 8.83 -5.41 -2.72
N ALA A 10 8.13 -5.75 -3.81
CA ALA A 10 8.75 -6.13 -5.09
C ALA A 10 9.33 -4.93 -5.88
N GLY A 11 8.90 -3.70 -5.58
CA GLY A 11 9.45 -2.46 -6.16
C GLY A 11 10.82 -2.05 -5.60
N MET A 12 11.38 -2.84 -4.71
CA MET A 12 12.60 -2.56 -3.97
C MET A 12 13.83 -2.48 -4.88
N GLY A 13 14.55 -1.38 -4.81
CA GLY A 13 15.94 -1.32 -5.26
C GLY A 13 16.20 -0.72 -6.65
N SER A 14 15.19 -0.41 -7.47
CA SER A 14 15.44 0.07 -8.84
C SER A 14 16.08 1.46 -8.94
N ARG A 15 15.96 2.30 -7.91
CA ARG A 15 16.46 3.70 -7.94
C ARG A 15 17.72 3.96 -7.13
N TYR A 16 18.14 3.05 -6.23
CA TYR A 16 19.23 3.26 -5.28
C TYR A 16 20.32 2.19 -5.28
N GLY A 17 20.30 1.23 -6.22
CA GLY A 17 21.31 0.17 -6.33
C GLY A 17 21.40 -0.78 -5.12
N GLY A 18 20.37 -0.79 -4.24
CA GLY A 18 20.31 -1.61 -3.03
C GLY A 18 18.91 -1.61 -2.40
N LEU A 19 18.76 -2.39 -1.33
CA LEU A 19 17.51 -2.48 -0.57
C LEU A 19 17.28 -1.20 0.27
N LYS A 20 16.69 -0.15 -0.32
CA LYS A 20 16.32 1.10 0.39
C LYS A 20 15.49 0.83 1.66
N GLN A 21 14.76 -0.26 1.69
CA GLN A 21 13.94 -0.70 2.82
C GLN A 21 14.76 -1.22 4.00
N LEU A 22 16.07 -1.33 3.83
CA LEU A 22 17.01 -1.62 4.91
C LEU A 22 17.63 -0.35 5.51
N ASP A 23 17.23 0.84 5.04
CA ASP A 23 17.67 2.10 5.65
C ASP A 23 17.07 2.20 7.06
N GLY A 24 17.91 2.08 8.06
CA GLY A 24 17.55 2.26 9.46
C GLY A 24 17.21 3.72 9.73
N LEU A 25 15.98 3.97 10.14
CA LEU A 25 15.45 5.30 10.46
C LEU A 25 15.09 5.41 11.94
N GLY A 26 14.88 4.29 12.61
CA GLY A 26 14.65 4.22 14.04
C GLY A 26 15.93 4.18 14.87
N PRO A 27 15.84 4.41 16.19
CA PRO A 27 17.00 4.55 17.10
C PRO A 27 17.91 3.32 17.16
N ASN A 28 17.37 2.12 16.91
CA ASN A 28 18.13 0.87 16.88
C ASN A 28 18.27 0.29 15.45
N GLY A 29 18.13 1.16 14.44
CA GLY A 29 18.21 0.75 13.04
C GLY A 29 16.93 0.13 12.49
N GLU A 30 15.80 0.35 13.14
CA GLU A 30 14.51 -0.06 12.63
C GLU A 30 14.18 0.67 11.32
N THR A 31 13.63 -0.08 10.37
CA THR A 31 13.15 0.45 9.10
C THR A 31 11.69 0.91 9.23
N ILE A 32 11.18 1.67 8.25
CA ILE A 32 9.75 2.02 8.19
C ILE A 32 8.86 0.77 8.24
N MET A 33 9.27 -0.28 7.54
CA MET A 33 8.54 -1.55 7.52
C MET A 33 8.45 -2.21 8.90
N ASP A 34 9.48 -2.10 9.73
CA ASP A 34 9.49 -2.65 11.10
C ASP A 34 8.35 -2.03 11.93
N TYR A 35 8.11 -0.73 11.82
CA TYR A 35 7.00 -0.03 12.50
C TYR A 35 5.65 -0.50 11.98
N SER A 36 5.49 -0.64 10.66
CA SER A 36 4.24 -1.13 10.07
C SER A 36 3.90 -2.55 10.54
N ILE A 37 4.89 -3.44 10.61
CA ILE A 37 4.69 -4.81 11.10
C ILE A 37 4.38 -4.82 12.60
N TYR A 38 5.10 -4.02 13.40
CA TYR A 38 4.83 -3.87 14.82
C TYR A 38 3.38 -3.43 15.07
N ASP A 39 2.94 -2.35 14.40
CA ASP A 39 1.59 -1.82 14.56
C ASP A 39 0.51 -2.82 14.08
N ALA A 40 0.76 -3.54 13.00
CA ALA A 40 -0.15 -4.60 12.53
C ALA A 40 -0.29 -5.73 13.56
N ILE A 41 0.80 -6.18 14.18
CA ILE A 41 0.76 -7.19 15.25
C ILE A 41 -0.06 -6.65 16.44
N GLN A 42 0.16 -5.40 16.86
CA GLN A 42 -0.62 -4.76 17.92
C GLN A 42 -2.10 -4.61 17.55
N ALA A 43 -2.43 -4.40 16.27
CA ALA A 43 -3.80 -4.34 15.76
C ALA A 43 -4.46 -5.73 15.58
N GLY A 44 -3.75 -6.82 15.92
CA GLY A 44 -4.31 -8.16 15.91
C GLY A 44 -4.18 -8.93 14.60
N PHE A 45 -3.36 -8.47 13.66
CA PHE A 45 -3.03 -9.24 12.45
C PHE A 45 -2.35 -10.55 12.84
N GLY A 46 -2.75 -11.64 12.18
CA GLY A 46 -2.32 -13.01 12.53
C GLY A 46 -1.26 -13.61 11.61
N LYS A 47 -0.95 -12.95 10.50
CA LYS A 47 0.04 -13.39 9.51
C LYS A 47 0.56 -12.20 8.71
N ILE A 48 1.81 -12.26 8.31
CA ILE A 48 2.46 -11.27 7.45
C ILE A 48 2.91 -11.97 6.16
N VAL A 49 2.54 -11.42 5.02
CA VAL A 49 2.95 -11.89 3.69
C VAL A 49 3.74 -10.79 2.99
N PHE A 50 4.93 -11.11 2.55
CA PHE A 50 5.76 -10.19 1.79
C PHE A 50 5.75 -10.55 0.31
N ILE A 51 5.43 -9.58 -0.54
CA ILE A 51 5.57 -9.73 -2.00
C ILE A 51 6.91 -9.13 -2.40
N ILE A 52 7.85 -9.97 -2.79
CA ILE A 52 9.21 -9.57 -3.19
C ILE A 52 9.53 -10.08 -4.59
N ARG A 53 10.69 -9.69 -5.11
CA ARG A 53 11.29 -10.34 -6.28
C ARG A 53 12.10 -11.54 -5.83
N LYS A 54 12.14 -12.58 -6.66
CA LYS A 54 12.84 -13.84 -6.34
C LYS A 54 14.34 -13.65 -6.12
N ASP A 55 14.96 -12.72 -6.84
CA ASP A 55 16.39 -12.42 -6.75
C ASP A 55 16.82 -11.79 -5.41
N PHE A 56 15.87 -11.35 -4.59
CA PHE A 56 16.12 -10.82 -3.24
C PHE A 56 15.81 -11.82 -2.11
N GLU A 57 15.41 -13.06 -2.41
CA GLU A 57 14.92 -13.98 -1.41
C GLU A 57 15.93 -14.24 -0.30
N ASP A 58 17.18 -14.59 -0.64
CA ASP A 58 18.18 -14.98 0.35
C ASP A 58 18.52 -13.82 1.29
N ASP A 59 18.78 -12.64 0.72
CA ASP A 59 19.03 -11.42 1.49
C ASP A 59 17.83 -11.06 2.38
N PHE A 60 16.60 -11.20 1.87
CA PHE A 60 15.39 -10.90 2.59
C PHE A 60 15.17 -11.86 3.77
N ARG A 61 15.39 -13.15 3.55
CA ARG A 61 15.33 -14.17 4.61
C ARG A 61 16.35 -13.90 5.71
N GLU A 62 17.57 -13.58 5.33
CA GLU A 62 18.65 -13.37 6.28
C GLU A 62 18.49 -12.06 7.07
N LYS A 63 18.19 -10.96 6.41
CA LYS A 63 18.24 -9.61 7.00
C LYS A 63 16.88 -9.14 7.55
N ILE A 64 15.77 -9.65 7.00
CA ILE A 64 14.42 -9.16 7.33
C ILE A 64 13.63 -10.19 8.14
N LEU A 65 13.42 -11.40 7.60
CA LEU A 65 12.53 -12.37 8.27
C LEU A 65 13.02 -12.77 9.65
N LYS A 66 14.34 -12.83 9.87
CA LYS A 66 14.90 -13.16 11.18
C LYS A 66 14.46 -12.21 12.29
N LYS A 67 14.20 -10.92 11.96
CA LYS A 67 13.76 -9.92 12.95
C LYS A 67 12.39 -10.27 13.56
N TYR A 68 11.52 -10.88 12.77
CA TYR A 68 10.12 -11.16 13.17
C TYR A 68 9.89 -12.61 13.55
N GLN A 69 10.95 -13.43 13.55
CA GLN A 69 10.84 -14.86 13.87
C GLN A 69 10.27 -15.06 15.27
N GLY A 70 9.20 -15.86 15.37
CA GLY A 70 8.51 -16.10 16.64
C GLY A 70 7.49 -15.04 17.05
N GLN A 71 7.39 -13.92 16.35
CA GLN A 71 6.39 -12.88 16.62
C GLN A 71 5.05 -13.18 15.94
N VAL A 72 5.10 -13.58 14.68
CA VAL A 72 3.93 -13.83 13.84
C VAL A 72 4.30 -14.76 12.69
N PRO A 73 3.40 -15.60 12.16
CA PRO A 73 3.61 -16.37 10.94
C PRO A 73 4.00 -15.47 9.76
N LEU A 74 5.01 -15.88 9.00
CA LEU A 74 5.59 -15.13 7.88
C LEU A 74 5.58 -15.97 6.62
N GLU A 75 5.17 -15.37 5.48
CA GLU A 75 5.19 -16.00 4.17
C GLU A 75 5.87 -15.09 3.14
N LEU A 76 6.52 -15.69 2.15
CA LEU A 76 7.08 -14.99 0.99
C LEU A 76 6.33 -15.37 -0.27
N CYS A 77 5.94 -14.37 -1.06
CA CYS A 77 5.41 -14.55 -2.41
C CYS A 77 6.29 -13.75 -3.39
N PHE A 78 6.36 -14.23 -4.63
CA PHE A 78 7.30 -13.69 -5.59
C PHE A 78 6.56 -13.08 -6.79
N GLN A 79 6.76 -11.79 -7.01
CA GLN A 79 6.33 -11.13 -8.23
C GLN A 79 7.41 -11.28 -9.31
N SER A 80 7.05 -11.83 -10.46
CA SER A 80 7.91 -11.89 -11.63
C SER A 80 7.17 -11.40 -12.88
N LEU A 81 7.92 -11.01 -13.91
CA LEU A 81 7.36 -10.56 -15.19
C LEU A 81 6.61 -11.68 -15.93
N ASP A 82 7.04 -12.93 -15.71
CA ASP A 82 6.50 -14.12 -16.35
C ASP A 82 5.37 -14.79 -15.56
N ALA A 83 5.01 -14.25 -14.38
CA ALA A 83 3.87 -14.71 -13.61
C ALA A 83 2.56 -14.23 -14.25
N LEU A 84 2.24 -14.76 -15.41
CA LEU A 84 1.11 -14.37 -16.25
C LEU A 84 0.09 -15.52 -16.35
N PRO A 85 -1.19 -15.20 -16.58
CA PRO A 85 -2.20 -16.21 -16.88
C PRO A 85 -1.86 -17.00 -18.16
N GLU A 86 -2.41 -18.20 -18.25
CA GLU A 86 -2.26 -19.04 -19.46
C GLU A 86 -2.66 -18.27 -20.72
N GLY A 87 -1.88 -18.42 -21.78
CA GLY A 87 -2.08 -17.75 -23.08
C GLY A 87 -1.40 -16.39 -23.22
N PHE A 88 -0.77 -15.87 -22.17
CA PHE A 88 -0.01 -14.61 -22.24
C PHE A 88 1.48 -14.85 -22.05
N THR A 89 2.28 -14.06 -22.75
CA THR A 89 3.74 -14.09 -22.65
C THR A 89 4.25 -12.68 -22.40
N CYS A 90 5.27 -12.54 -21.55
CA CYS A 90 5.87 -11.24 -21.27
C CYS A 90 6.48 -10.65 -22.56
N PRO A 91 6.14 -9.41 -22.93
CA PRO A 91 6.72 -8.76 -24.11
C PRO A 91 8.23 -8.62 -24.00
N GLU A 92 8.92 -8.83 -25.11
CA GLU A 92 10.35 -8.63 -25.19
C GLU A 92 10.74 -7.20 -24.80
N GLY A 93 11.81 -7.06 -24.00
CA GLY A 93 12.30 -5.78 -23.51
C GLY A 93 11.53 -5.19 -22.32
N ARG A 94 10.48 -5.84 -21.83
CA ARG A 94 9.80 -5.39 -20.62
C ARG A 94 10.67 -5.66 -19.39
N VAL A 95 10.95 -4.60 -18.62
CA VAL A 95 11.66 -4.68 -17.32
C VAL A 95 10.79 -4.18 -16.16
N LYS A 96 9.69 -3.45 -16.45
CA LYS A 96 8.81 -2.89 -15.45
C LYS A 96 7.82 -3.94 -14.94
N PRO A 97 7.65 -4.13 -13.61
CA PRO A 97 6.62 -5.00 -13.05
C PRO A 97 5.22 -4.63 -13.56
N TRP A 98 4.28 -5.58 -13.51
CA TRP A 98 2.92 -5.40 -14.02
C TRP A 98 2.00 -4.56 -13.12
N GLY A 99 2.54 -3.98 -12.04
CA GLY A 99 1.83 -3.08 -11.15
C GLY A 99 1.46 -3.70 -9.81
N THR A 100 0.89 -2.85 -8.94
CA THR A 100 0.60 -3.22 -7.54
C THR A 100 -0.48 -4.29 -7.42
N ASN A 101 -1.49 -4.29 -8.29
CA ASN A 101 -2.51 -5.34 -8.23
C ASN A 101 -2.01 -6.70 -8.70
N HIS A 102 -1.12 -6.74 -9.68
CA HIS A 102 -0.44 -7.97 -10.04
C HIS A 102 0.43 -8.50 -8.88
N ALA A 103 1.08 -7.62 -8.13
CA ALA A 103 1.80 -8.05 -6.93
C ALA A 103 0.86 -8.70 -5.91
N VAL A 104 -0.31 -8.11 -5.65
CA VAL A 104 -1.32 -8.70 -4.74
C VAL A 104 -1.74 -10.10 -5.18
N LEU A 105 -1.91 -10.34 -6.48
CA LEU A 105 -2.26 -11.66 -7.02
C LEU A 105 -1.28 -12.76 -6.63
N MET A 106 -0.02 -12.44 -6.40
CA MET A 106 0.99 -13.44 -5.99
C MET A 106 0.68 -14.05 -4.62
N ALA A 107 -0.16 -13.42 -3.81
CA ALA A 107 -0.55 -13.92 -2.49
C ALA A 107 -1.78 -14.84 -2.51
N LYS A 108 -2.45 -15.06 -3.64
CA LYS A 108 -3.73 -15.77 -3.75
C LYS A 108 -3.72 -17.19 -3.15
N ASP A 109 -2.60 -17.88 -3.23
CA ASP A 109 -2.49 -19.26 -2.78
C ASP A 109 -2.23 -19.36 -1.26
N VAL A 110 -1.68 -18.33 -0.64
CA VAL A 110 -1.30 -18.31 0.79
C VAL A 110 -2.24 -17.48 1.66
N VAL A 111 -3.06 -16.58 1.08
CA VAL A 111 -4.01 -15.74 1.81
C VAL A 111 -5.43 -16.23 1.57
N LYS A 112 -6.07 -16.78 2.63
CA LYS A 112 -7.44 -17.33 2.59
C LYS A 112 -8.39 -16.61 3.55
N GLU A 113 -7.88 -15.72 4.38
CA GLU A 113 -8.59 -14.86 5.32
C GLU A 113 -8.67 -13.41 4.80
N PRO A 114 -9.53 -12.54 5.38
CA PRO A 114 -9.50 -11.10 5.09
C PRO A 114 -8.09 -10.53 5.27
N PHE A 115 -7.71 -9.61 4.40
CA PHE A 115 -6.33 -9.12 4.36
C PHE A 115 -6.23 -7.61 4.09
N CYS A 116 -5.17 -7.01 4.58
CA CYS A 116 -4.80 -5.63 4.30
C CYS A 116 -3.55 -5.59 3.43
N VAL A 117 -3.56 -4.74 2.41
CA VAL A 117 -2.40 -4.47 1.54
C VAL A 117 -1.83 -3.11 1.88
N ILE A 118 -0.50 -3.01 1.98
CA ILE A 118 0.24 -1.76 2.18
C ILE A 118 1.53 -1.73 1.35
N ASN A 119 2.07 -0.53 1.14
CA ASN A 119 3.45 -0.36 0.68
C ASN A 119 4.42 -0.61 1.84
N CYS A 120 5.60 -1.13 1.57
CA CYS A 120 6.59 -1.43 2.61
C CYS A 120 7.47 -0.22 3.00
N ASP A 121 7.41 0.87 2.24
CA ASP A 121 8.27 2.06 2.38
C ASP A 121 7.52 3.32 2.85
N ASP A 122 6.27 3.18 3.25
CA ASP A 122 5.41 4.22 3.80
C ASP A 122 5.20 4.03 5.32
N PHE A 123 5.32 5.13 6.09
CA PHE A 123 5.01 5.13 7.52
C PHE A 123 3.53 5.52 7.73
N TYR A 124 2.71 4.57 8.14
CA TYR A 124 1.26 4.74 8.25
C TYR A 124 0.76 5.13 9.64
N ASN A 125 1.58 4.93 10.67
CA ASN A 125 1.23 5.12 12.08
C ASN A 125 0.14 4.15 12.59
N ARG A 126 0.11 3.95 13.91
CA ARG A 126 -0.69 2.91 14.59
C ARG A 126 -2.19 2.97 14.31
N ASP A 127 -2.79 4.16 14.36
CA ASP A 127 -4.25 4.32 14.19
C ASP A 127 -4.73 3.75 12.85
N CYS A 128 -3.94 3.88 11.78
CA CYS A 128 -4.22 3.28 10.48
C CYS A 128 -4.44 1.76 10.59
N PHE A 129 -3.53 1.05 11.26
CA PHE A 129 -3.64 -0.41 11.43
C PHE A 129 -4.78 -0.80 12.36
N MET A 130 -5.04 -0.01 13.41
CA MET A 130 -6.15 -0.26 14.32
C MET A 130 -7.51 -0.18 13.61
N VAL A 131 -7.74 0.85 12.78
CA VAL A 131 -9.04 1.02 12.10
C VAL A 131 -9.26 -0.06 11.04
N ILE A 132 -8.24 -0.39 10.22
CA ILE A 132 -8.38 -1.43 9.19
C ILE A 132 -8.39 -2.84 9.80
N GLY A 133 -7.58 -3.11 10.80
CA GLY A 133 -7.55 -4.39 11.51
C GLY A 133 -8.88 -4.68 12.18
N LYS A 134 -9.49 -3.68 12.84
CA LYS A 134 -10.83 -3.79 13.42
C LYS A 134 -11.86 -4.13 12.35
N PHE A 135 -11.92 -3.36 11.25
CA PHE A 135 -12.87 -3.61 10.16
C PHE A 135 -12.76 -5.05 9.66
N LEU A 136 -11.57 -5.51 9.33
CA LEU A 136 -11.35 -6.84 8.75
C LEU A 136 -11.66 -7.97 9.74
N SER A 137 -11.33 -7.79 11.02
CA SER A 137 -11.57 -8.81 12.05
C SER A 137 -13.05 -8.96 12.42
N GLU A 138 -13.86 -7.90 12.27
CA GLU A 138 -15.29 -7.88 12.55
C GLU A 138 -16.15 -8.38 11.37
N LEU A 139 -15.56 -8.61 10.20
CA LEU A 139 -16.29 -9.19 9.07
C LEU A 139 -16.78 -10.61 9.43
N PRO A 140 -18.07 -10.92 9.18
CA PRO A 140 -18.59 -12.28 9.32
C PRO A 140 -17.78 -13.27 8.48
N GLU A 141 -17.67 -14.51 8.96
CA GLU A 141 -17.01 -15.58 8.21
C GLU A 141 -17.71 -15.79 6.85
N GLY A 142 -16.92 -15.95 5.79
CA GLY A 142 -17.43 -16.09 4.43
C GLY A 142 -17.92 -14.79 3.79
N SER A 143 -17.68 -13.62 4.41
CA SER A 143 -17.97 -12.32 3.80
C SER A 143 -17.30 -12.19 2.45
N LYS A 144 -18.06 -11.66 1.46
CA LYS A 144 -17.61 -11.37 0.10
C LYS A 144 -17.94 -9.94 -0.29
N ASN A 145 -17.13 -9.36 -1.18
CA ASN A 145 -17.37 -8.04 -1.77
C ASN A 145 -17.49 -6.89 -0.75
N LYS A 146 -16.93 -7.09 0.44
CA LYS A 146 -16.91 -6.11 1.53
C LYS A 146 -15.48 -5.64 1.76
N TYR A 147 -15.13 -4.57 1.08
CA TYR A 147 -13.78 -4.03 1.09
C TYR A 147 -13.73 -2.72 1.86
N ALA A 148 -12.52 -2.30 2.19
CA ALA A 148 -12.27 -1.02 2.81
C ALA A 148 -10.96 -0.41 2.29
N MET A 149 -10.83 0.88 2.48
CA MET A 149 -9.56 1.57 2.39
C MET A 149 -9.41 2.53 3.57
N VAL A 150 -8.18 2.78 4.00
CA VAL A 150 -7.93 3.84 4.97
C VAL A 150 -7.77 5.16 4.23
N GLY A 151 -8.70 6.08 4.46
CA GLY A 151 -8.67 7.44 3.92
C GLY A 151 -7.84 8.35 4.82
N PHE A 152 -6.63 8.65 4.41
CA PHE A 152 -5.81 9.65 5.08
C PHE A 152 -6.32 11.05 4.73
N ARG A 153 -6.24 11.97 5.67
CA ARG A 153 -6.53 13.38 5.39
C ARG A 153 -5.39 13.97 4.58
N VAL A 154 -5.67 14.56 3.42
CA VAL A 154 -4.64 15.03 2.49
C VAL A 154 -3.62 15.96 3.16
N GLY A 155 -4.07 16.86 4.07
CA GLY A 155 -3.20 17.73 4.82
C GLY A 155 -2.18 17.02 5.72
N ASN A 156 -2.43 15.74 6.05
CA ASN A 156 -1.53 14.88 6.83
C ASN A 156 -0.56 14.05 5.97
N THR A 157 -0.53 14.27 4.65
CA THR A 157 0.25 13.43 3.71
C THR A 157 1.20 14.22 2.81
N LEU A 158 1.41 15.51 3.10
CA LEU A 158 2.25 16.39 2.30
C LEU A 158 3.73 16.24 2.66
N SER A 159 4.61 16.59 1.70
CA SER A 159 6.04 16.82 1.93
C SER A 159 6.32 18.31 1.99
N GLU A 160 7.27 18.71 2.82
CA GLU A 160 7.78 20.09 2.87
C GLU A 160 8.80 20.36 1.74
N ASN A 161 9.28 19.31 1.08
CA ASN A 161 10.36 19.37 0.09
C ASN A 161 9.87 19.34 -1.37
N GLY A 162 8.54 19.33 -1.60
CA GLY A 162 7.99 19.35 -2.95
C GLY A 162 6.58 18.77 -3.04
N THR A 163 6.12 18.60 -4.28
CA THR A 163 4.82 18.01 -4.56
C THR A 163 4.79 16.51 -4.25
N VAL A 164 3.61 16.01 -3.92
CA VAL A 164 3.34 14.58 -3.72
C VAL A 164 2.24 14.11 -4.66
N ALA A 165 2.22 12.80 -4.95
CA ALA A 165 1.14 12.17 -5.70
C ALA A 165 0.21 11.41 -4.76
N ARG A 166 -1.12 11.60 -4.88
CA ARG A 166 -2.14 10.94 -4.05
C ARG A 166 -3.39 10.62 -4.84
N GLY A 167 -4.03 9.51 -4.54
CA GLY A 167 -5.36 9.21 -5.04
C GLY A 167 -6.42 9.97 -4.23
N ILE A 168 -6.94 11.09 -4.76
CA ILE A 168 -8.04 11.82 -4.14
C ILE A 168 -9.31 10.97 -4.22
N CYS A 169 -9.97 10.78 -3.07
CA CYS A 169 -11.13 9.91 -2.92
C CYS A 169 -12.41 10.73 -2.81
N SER A 170 -13.46 10.28 -3.51
CA SER A 170 -14.83 10.74 -3.31
C SER A 170 -15.65 9.66 -2.62
N THR A 171 -16.59 10.06 -1.76
CA THR A 171 -17.45 9.12 -1.03
C THR A 171 -18.92 9.49 -1.19
N ASN A 172 -19.80 8.49 -1.08
CA ASN A 172 -21.24 8.73 -0.97
C ASN A 172 -21.63 9.05 0.49
N ASN A 173 -22.93 9.29 0.70
CA ASN A 173 -23.48 9.62 2.04
C ASN A 173 -23.31 8.52 3.08
N GLU A 174 -23.07 7.28 2.66
CA GLU A 174 -22.81 6.13 3.53
C GLU A 174 -21.32 6.00 3.87
N GLY A 175 -20.46 6.87 3.31
CA GLY A 175 -19.01 6.81 3.46
C GLY A 175 -18.36 5.69 2.66
N ASN A 176 -19.01 5.18 1.62
CA ASN A 176 -18.42 4.25 0.68
C ASN A 176 -17.71 5.02 -0.44
N LEU A 177 -16.58 4.52 -0.85
CA LEU A 177 -15.79 5.06 -1.95
C LEU A 177 -16.58 5.02 -3.25
N THR A 178 -16.60 6.13 -3.98
CA THR A 178 -17.21 6.22 -5.31
C THR A 178 -16.16 6.34 -6.41
N THR A 179 -15.08 7.05 -6.14
CA THR A 179 -13.95 7.18 -7.10
C THR A 179 -12.65 7.41 -6.37
N VAL A 180 -11.55 6.97 -7.00
CA VAL A 180 -10.17 7.36 -6.67
C VAL A 180 -9.55 7.98 -7.92
N VAL A 181 -9.10 9.22 -7.81
CA VAL A 181 -8.46 9.94 -8.91
C VAL A 181 -7.03 10.30 -8.51
N GLU A 182 -6.07 9.71 -9.20
CA GLU A 182 -4.65 10.02 -8.96
C GLU A 182 -4.33 11.46 -9.37
N ARG A 183 -3.75 12.23 -8.44
CA ARG A 183 -3.23 13.57 -8.67
C ARG A 183 -1.74 13.56 -8.37
N THR A 184 -0.94 13.86 -9.38
CA THR A 184 0.52 13.70 -9.34
C THR A 184 1.26 14.89 -8.73
N GLU A 185 0.61 16.04 -8.62
CA GLU A 185 1.18 17.26 -8.07
C GLU A 185 0.24 17.86 -7.03
N ILE A 186 0.49 17.54 -5.75
CA ILE A 186 -0.26 18.09 -4.62
C ILE A 186 0.73 18.77 -3.67
N MET A 187 0.43 19.98 -3.26
CA MET A 187 1.20 20.71 -2.27
C MET A 187 0.35 21.81 -1.60
N ARG A 188 0.93 22.52 -0.66
CA ARG A 188 0.26 23.68 -0.04
C ARG A 188 0.61 24.96 -0.79
N ILE A 189 -0.43 25.63 -1.32
CA ILE A 189 -0.33 26.91 -2.02
C ILE A 189 -1.12 27.95 -1.20
N ASP A 190 -0.49 29.04 -0.81
CA ASP A 190 -1.10 30.11 -0.02
C ASP A 190 -1.88 29.62 1.21
N GLY A 191 -1.31 28.62 1.89
CA GLY A 191 -1.89 28.00 3.10
C GLY A 191 -2.97 26.94 2.82
N LYS A 192 -3.43 26.74 1.57
CA LYS A 192 -4.43 25.72 1.19
C LYS A 192 -3.77 24.54 0.50
N VAL A 193 -4.23 23.33 0.80
CA VAL A 193 -3.85 22.14 0.03
C VAL A 193 -4.43 22.27 -1.37
N SER A 194 -3.61 22.12 -2.38
CA SER A 194 -4.03 22.24 -3.78
C SER A 194 -3.37 21.18 -4.65
N TYR A 195 -4.08 20.71 -5.66
CA TYR A 195 -3.52 19.86 -6.69
C TYR A 195 -3.53 20.58 -8.04
N LYS A 196 -2.64 20.17 -8.93
CA LYS A 196 -2.60 20.68 -10.30
C LYS A 196 -3.51 19.82 -11.18
N ASP A 197 -4.46 20.45 -11.86
CA ASP A 197 -5.36 19.79 -12.79
C ASP A 197 -4.72 19.53 -14.16
N GLU A 198 -5.50 19.00 -15.10
CA GLU A 198 -5.04 18.66 -16.45
C GLU A 198 -4.73 19.90 -17.31
N GLU A 199 -5.34 21.05 -17.00
CA GLU A 199 -5.07 22.34 -17.61
C GLU A 199 -3.89 23.07 -16.96
N GLY A 200 -3.28 22.48 -15.92
CA GLY A 200 -2.14 23.06 -15.20
C GLY A 200 -2.54 24.10 -14.16
N GLN A 201 -3.83 24.19 -13.80
CA GLN A 201 -4.32 25.12 -12.79
C GLN A 201 -4.27 24.50 -11.39
N TRP A 202 -3.98 25.31 -10.37
CA TRP A 202 -4.03 24.87 -8.98
C TRP A 202 -5.47 24.91 -8.45
N VAL A 203 -5.98 23.73 -8.07
CA VAL A 203 -7.33 23.55 -7.53
C VAL A 203 -7.22 23.23 -6.05
N ALA A 204 -7.79 24.09 -5.20
CA ALA A 204 -7.78 23.88 -3.75
C ALA A 204 -8.73 22.77 -3.32
N VAL A 205 -8.32 22.03 -2.29
CA VAL A 205 -9.13 21.03 -1.60
C VAL A 205 -9.03 21.23 -0.08
N GLU A 206 -10.02 20.73 0.63
CA GLU A 206 -10.01 20.79 2.10
C GLU A 206 -8.93 19.87 2.69
N ASP A 207 -8.28 20.31 3.77
CA ASP A 207 -7.22 19.55 4.44
C ASP A 207 -7.66 18.14 4.88
N ASN A 208 -8.95 17.95 5.16
CA ASN A 208 -9.54 16.66 5.56
C ASN A 208 -10.07 15.82 4.39
N THR A 209 -9.88 16.27 3.15
CA THR A 209 -10.23 15.47 1.96
C THR A 209 -9.53 14.10 2.04
N PRO A 210 -10.28 12.99 1.92
CA PRO A 210 -9.68 11.66 2.01
C PRO A 210 -8.83 11.36 0.78
N VAL A 211 -7.64 10.81 1.01
CA VAL A 211 -6.74 10.33 -0.03
C VAL A 211 -6.32 8.89 0.24
N SER A 212 -6.11 8.15 -0.84
CA SER A 212 -5.51 6.83 -0.78
C SER A 212 -4.00 6.93 -0.61
N MET A 213 -3.50 6.24 0.40
CA MET A 213 -2.08 5.97 0.62
C MET A 213 -1.75 4.48 0.37
N ASN A 214 -2.56 3.82 -0.45
CA ASN A 214 -2.46 2.42 -0.81
C ASN A 214 -2.63 1.45 0.38
N VAL A 215 -3.47 1.82 1.34
CA VAL A 215 -3.90 0.94 2.44
C VAL A 215 -5.29 0.41 2.13
N TRP A 216 -5.36 -0.86 1.72
CA TRP A 216 -6.57 -1.49 1.24
C TRP A 216 -6.90 -2.74 2.04
N GLY A 217 -8.16 -2.91 2.41
CA GLY A 217 -8.69 -4.11 3.06
C GLY A 217 -9.61 -4.87 2.13
N PHE A 218 -9.37 -6.17 1.98
CA PHE A 218 -10.10 -7.04 1.07
C PHE A 218 -10.53 -8.34 1.75
N THR A 219 -11.60 -8.94 1.21
CA THR A 219 -11.94 -10.35 1.43
C THR A 219 -11.32 -11.22 0.31
N PRO A 220 -11.09 -12.53 0.52
CA PRO A 220 -10.34 -13.38 -0.42
C PRO A 220 -10.92 -13.48 -1.84
N ASP A 221 -12.22 -13.21 -2.01
CA ASP A 221 -12.87 -13.15 -3.32
C ASP A 221 -12.27 -12.09 -4.25
N TYR A 222 -11.57 -11.09 -3.70
CA TYR A 222 -10.80 -10.10 -4.47
C TYR A 222 -9.81 -10.74 -5.45
N PHE A 223 -9.22 -11.88 -5.08
CA PHE A 223 -8.26 -12.56 -5.96
C PHE A 223 -8.93 -13.11 -7.23
N GLU A 224 -10.16 -13.61 -7.13
CA GLU A 224 -10.92 -14.16 -8.28
C GLU A 224 -11.18 -13.04 -9.29
N TYR A 225 -11.73 -11.90 -8.85
CA TYR A 225 -11.94 -10.73 -9.71
C TYR A 225 -10.65 -10.14 -10.28
N SER A 226 -9.63 -10.08 -9.44
CA SER A 226 -8.34 -9.53 -9.83
C SER A 226 -7.66 -10.37 -10.91
N GLU A 227 -7.77 -11.69 -10.84
CA GLU A 227 -7.25 -12.60 -11.86
C GLU A 227 -7.99 -12.45 -13.20
N GLU A 228 -9.33 -12.37 -13.14
CA GLU A 228 -10.16 -12.16 -14.33
C GLU A 228 -9.83 -10.83 -15.00
N TYR A 229 -9.79 -9.75 -14.24
CA TYR A 229 -9.54 -8.42 -14.78
C TYR A 229 -8.08 -8.22 -15.22
N PHE A 230 -7.15 -8.99 -14.67
CA PHE A 230 -5.78 -9.00 -15.18
C PHE A 230 -5.70 -9.64 -16.56
N LYS A 231 -6.47 -10.72 -16.81
CA LYS A 231 -6.61 -11.30 -18.17
C LYS A 231 -7.20 -10.28 -19.15
N GLU A 232 -8.27 -9.57 -18.76
CA GLU A 232 -8.83 -8.49 -19.58
C GLU A 232 -7.84 -7.36 -19.86
N PHE A 233 -7.04 -6.97 -18.85
CA PHE A 233 -5.99 -5.95 -18.97
C PHE A 233 -4.93 -6.40 -20.00
N LEU A 234 -4.46 -7.63 -19.92
CA LEU A 234 -3.46 -8.18 -20.85
C LEU A 234 -4.03 -8.41 -22.27
N ALA A 235 -5.32 -8.70 -22.40
CA ALA A 235 -5.96 -8.87 -23.69
C ALA A 235 -6.05 -7.58 -24.52
N LYS A 236 -5.83 -6.41 -23.93
CA LYS A 236 -5.78 -5.13 -24.61
C LYS A 236 -4.42 -4.94 -25.29
N PRO A 237 -4.36 -4.82 -26.64
CA PRO A 237 -3.09 -4.70 -27.36
C PRO A 237 -2.20 -3.53 -26.88
N GLU A 238 -2.83 -2.39 -26.51
CA GLU A 238 -2.13 -1.23 -25.99
C GLU A 238 -1.36 -1.51 -24.69
N ASN A 239 -1.87 -2.40 -23.83
CA ASN A 239 -1.20 -2.75 -22.58
C ASN A 239 -0.02 -3.71 -22.80
N MET A 240 -0.06 -4.52 -23.88
CA MET A 240 1.02 -5.42 -24.22
C MET A 240 2.12 -4.73 -25.02
N THR A 241 1.79 -3.72 -25.82
CA THR A 241 2.77 -2.92 -26.57
C THR A 241 3.42 -1.83 -25.71
N ASN A 242 2.74 -1.33 -24.69
CA ASN A 242 3.30 -0.40 -23.72
C ASN A 242 4.10 -1.15 -22.64
N LEU A 243 5.43 -1.21 -22.80
CA LEU A 243 6.32 -1.88 -21.85
C LEU A 243 6.29 -1.30 -20.42
N LYS A 244 5.56 -0.18 -20.20
CA LYS A 244 5.38 0.49 -18.91
C LYS A 244 3.94 0.40 -18.40
N ALA A 245 3.02 -0.27 -19.09
CA ALA A 245 1.65 -0.44 -18.62
C ALA A 245 1.62 -1.16 -17.26
N GLU A 246 0.81 -0.69 -16.33
CA GLU A 246 0.70 -1.26 -14.99
C GLU A 246 -0.77 -1.46 -14.59
N PHE A 247 -1.02 -2.61 -14.01
CA PHE A 247 -2.30 -2.99 -13.42
C PHE A 247 -2.30 -2.63 -11.94
N PHE A 248 -2.82 -1.44 -11.61
CA PHE A 248 -2.83 -0.88 -10.26
C PHE A 248 -4.05 -1.30 -9.45
N ILE A 249 -3.91 -1.33 -8.12
CA ILE A 249 -5.03 -1.57 -7.19
C ILE A 249 -6.17 -0.55 -7.39
N PRO A 250 -5.94 0.77 -7.47
CA PRO A 250 -7.03 1.73 -7.71
C PRO A 250 -7.80 1.49 -9.00
N LEU A 251 -7.14 1.04 -10.08
CA LEU A 251 -7.81 0.68 -11.33
C LEU A 251 -8.79 -0.48 -11.12
N MET A 252 -8.35 -1.51 -10.43
CA MET A 252 -9.16 -2.68 -10.08
C MET A 252 -10.34 -2.29 -9.18
N VAL A 253 -10.08 -1.50 -8.13
CA VAL A 253 -11.09 -1.05 -7.18
C VAL A 253 -12.16 -0.20 -7.87
N ASN A 254 -11.76 0.75 -8.71
CA ASN A 254 -12.71 1.58 -9.48
C ASN A 254 -13.59 0.72 -10.39
N LYS A 255 -13.04 -0.30 -11.04
CA LYS A 255 -13.83 -1.23 -11.86
C LYS A 255 -14.87 -1.97 -11.02
N LEU A 256 -14.50 -2.54 -9.89
CA LEU A 256 -15.42 -3.26 -9.00
C LEU A 256 -16.55 -2.38 -8.47
N ILE A 257 -16.26 -1.12 -8.15
CA ILE A 257 -17.26 -0.15 -7.71
C ILE A 257 -18.21 0.20 -8.86
N ASN A 258 -17.67 0.53 -10.04
CA ASN A 258 -18.46 0.93 -11.20
C ASN A 258 -19.35 -0.18 -11.72
N ASP A 259 -18.89 -1.43 -11.66
CA ASP A 259 -19.67 -2.61 -12.06
C ASP A 259 -20.70 -3.03 -10.99
N GLY A 260 -20.72 -2.35 -9.83
CA GLY A 260 -21.60 -2.68 -8.70
C GLY A 260 -21.25 -4.02 -8.01
N THR A 261 -20.07 -4.56 -8.28
CA THR A 261 -19.62 -5.86 -7.76
C THR A 261 -19.28 -5.78 -6.28
N ALA A 262 -18.63 -4.69 -5.84
CA ALA A 262 -18.19 -4.54 -4.45
C ALA A 262 -18.46 -3.13 -3.90
N THR A 263 -18.56 -3.07 -2.57
CA THR A 263 -18.55 -1.82 -1.83
C THR A 263 -17.22 -1.67 -1.09
N VAL A 264 -16.68 -0.45 -1.10
CA VAL A 264 -15.42 -0.13 -0.42
C VAL A 264 -15.67 0.95 0.61
N LYS A 265 -15.61 0.59 1.89
CA LYS A 265 -15.77 1.55 2.99
C LYS A 265 -14.51 2.41 3.11
N VAL A 266 -14.67 3.73 3.17
CA VAL A 266 -13.56 4.63 3.51
C VAL A 266 -13.50 4.77 5.02
N LEU A 267 -12.41 4.30 5.62
CA LEU A 267 -12.16 4.38 7.06
C LEU A 267 -11.34 5.64 7.34
N ASP A 268 -11.87 6.55 8.14
CA ASP A 268 -11.13 7.75 8.56
C ASP A 268 -10.01 7.37 9.53
N THR A 269 -8.87 8.02 9.40
CA THR A 269 -7.76 7.93 10.34
C THR A 269 -7.21 9.30 10.69
N THR A 270 -6.79 9.46 11.93
CA THR A 270 -6.06 10.64 12.40
C THR A 270 -4.56 10.54 12.16
N SER A 271 -4.10 9.41 11.65
CA SER A 271 -2.68 9.15 11.36
C SER A 271 -2.08 10.23 10.48
N LYS A 272 -0.84 10.56 10.78
CA LYS A 272 0.02 11.37 9.89
C LYS A 272 0.91 10.43 9.13
N TRP A 273 0.78 10.46 7.82
CA TRP A 273 1.70 9.75 6.95
C TRP A 273 3.01 10.52 6.82
N PHE A 274 4.12 9.82 6.78
CA PHE A 274 5.38 10.33 6.31
C PHE A 274 6.23 9.21 5.69
N GLY A 275 7.26 9.59 4.96
CA GLY A 275 8.16 8.66 4.29
C GLY A 275 9.33 9.43 3.71
N VAL A 276 10.21 8.73 3.01
CA VAL A 276 11.36 9.33 2.32
C VAL A 276 11.03 9.42 0.83
N THR A 277 10.25 10.44 0.44
CA THR A 277 9.95 10.72 -0.97
C THR A 277 11.15 11.38 -1.64
N TYR A 278 11.72 12.36 -0.98
CA TYR A 278 12.95 13.07 -1.37
C TYR A 278 14.07 12.72 -0.41
N ALA A 279 15.32 12.75 -0.87
CA ALA A 279 16.48 12.52 0.01
C ALA A 279 16.50 13.48 1.22
N ALA A 280 16.02 14.72 1.02
CA ALA A 280 15.88 15.73 2.07
C ALA A 280 14.83 15.34 3.16
N ASP A 281 13.89 14.47 2.87
CA ASP A 281 12.87 14.02 3.86
C ASP A 281 13.47 13.09 4.93
N ARG A 282 14.65 12.50 4.67
CA ARG A 282 15.22 11.45 5.52
C ARG A 282 15.42 11.92 6.96
N GLN A 283 16.08 13.06 7.18
CA GLN A 283 16.34 13.56 8.54
C GLN A 283 15.03 13.87 9.27
N GLY A 284 14.07 14.52 8.58
CA GLY A 284 12.77 14.81 9.16
C GLY A 284 11.98 13.53 9.50
N THR A 285 12.17 12.45 8.75
CA THR A 285 11.58 11.13 9.07
C THR A 285 12.20 10.52 10.31
N VAL A 286 13.55 10.56 10.43
CA VAL A 286 14.28 10.10 11.62
C VAL A 286 13.81 10.87 12.87
N ASP A 287 13.75 12.20 12.80
CA ASP A 287 13.35 13.05 13.92
C ASP A 287 11.90 12.77 14.36
N ARG A 288 11.00 12.53 13.42
CA ARG A 288 9.59 12.16 13.72
C ARG A 288 9.48 10.80 14.37
N ILE A 289 10.23 9.81 13.91
CA ILE A 289 10.27 8.48 14.52
C ILE A 289 10.84 8.57 15.94
N GLN A 290 11.97 9.26 16.11
CA GLN A 290 12.58 9.47 17.44
C GLN A 290 11.57 10.12 18.40
N LYS A 291 10.88 11.16 17.93
CA LYS A 291 9.85 11.80 18.76
C LYS A 291 8.73 10.84 19.17
N LEU A 292 8.28 9.94 18.29
CA LEU A 292 7.27 8.93 18.63
C LEU A 292 7.78 7.93 19.68
N VAL A 293 9.07 7.62 19.69
CA VAL A 293 9.70 6.81 20.74
C VAL A 293 9.80 7.60 22.05
N ASP A 294 10.26 8.84 21.99
CA ASP A 294 10.38 9.72 23.19
C ASP A 294 9.02 10.00 23.84
N ASP A 295 7.96 10.12 23.03
CA ASP A 295 6.57 10.30 23.49
C ASP A 295 5.95 8.97 24.02
N GLY A 296 6.68 7.84 23.98
CA GLY A 296 6.23 6.52 24.44
C GLY A 296 5.18 5.85 23.54
N VAL A 297 5.01 6.32 22.29
CA VAL A 297 4.13 5.68 21.29
C VAL A 297 4.72 4.35 20.83
N TYR A 298 6.03 4.30 20.65
CA TYR A 298 6.77 3.08 20.37
C TYR A 298 7.79 2.79 21.47
N PRO A 299 8.09 1.52 21.76
CA PRO A 299 9.22 1.18 22.61
C PRO A 299 10.53 1.53 21.91
N GLU A 300 11.60 1.67 22.69
CA GLU A 300 12.95 1.94 22.18
C GLU A 300 13.40 0.85 21.19
N LYS A 301 13.00 -0.40 21.43
CA LYS A 301 13.24 -1.55 20.58
C LYS A 301 11.92 -2.26 20.26
N LEU A 302 11.61 -2.44 18.97
CA LEU A 302 10.32 -3.02 18.54
C LEU A 302 10.25 -4.55 18.73
N PHE A 303 11.35 -5.28 18.49
CA PHE A 303 11.42 -6.74 18.51
C PHE A 303 12.65 -7.27 19.25
#